data_74a6c4dedda95c7ea5af206d5252db3f
#
_entry.id   74a6c4dedda95c7ea5af206d5252db3f
#
_cell.length_a   1.000
_cell.length_b   1.000
_cell.length_c   1.000
_cell.angle_alpha   90.00
_cell.angle_beta   90.00
_cell.angle_gamma   90.00
#
_symmetry.space_group_name_H-M   'P 1'
#
loop_
_entity.id
_entity.type
_entity.pdbx_description
1 polymer ?
#
loop_
_entity_poly.entity_id
_entity_poly.type
_entity_poly.pdbx_seq_one_letter_code
_entity_poly.pdbx_strand_id
1 'polypeptide(L)'
;MKENQDFLKLLDLNKIHTSVFERKFMYLSDIIDPIYRDYVIRLERVGYTLDLDVLRPKHQVENFLPMTKIIVAYLNQVLKNPKKGHIVISMNSAADSLADIRPVSNFITIRDDSSIITVEQREQYAILGAKVKSRLGFGTTIQIPISEPYDRL
;
A
#
# COMPACT_ATOMS: atom_id res chain seq x y z
N MET A 1 12.08 -14.25 -5.79
CA MET A 1 11.82 -14.54 -7.20
C MET A 1 10.35 -14.71 -7.53
N LYS A 2 9.61 -15.55 -6.80
CA LYS A 2 8.17 -15.66 -6.97
C LYS A 2 7.46 -14.34 -6.67
N GLU A 3 7.95 -13.58 -5.72
CA GLU A 3 7.40 -12.29 -5.34
C GLU A 3 7.59 -11.22 -6.42
N ASN A 4 8.75 -11.22 -7.07
CA ASN A 4 8.97 -10.32 -8.19
C ASN A 4 8.08 -10.66 -9.37
N GLN A 5 7.83 -11.96 -9.58
CA GLN A 5 6.91 -12.41 -10.61
C GLN A 5 5.48 -11.99 -10.32
N ASP A 6 5.05 -12.08 -9.04
CA ASP A 6 3.72 -11.66 -8.63
C ASP A 6 3.54 -10.14 -8.84
N PHE A 7 4.57 -9.35 -8.52
CA PHE A 7 4.53 -7.91 -8.74
C PHE A 7 4.46 -7.58 -10.24
N LEU A 8 5.30 -8.22 -11.06
CA LEU A 8 5.28 -8.01 -12.50
C LEU A 8 3.96 -8.45 -13.12
N LYS A 9 3.42 -9.55 -12.64
CA LYS A 9 2.13 -10.07 -13.09
C LYS A 9 1.00 -9.12 -12.73
N LEU A 10 1.05 -8.54 -11.53
CA LEU A 10 0.06 -7.57 -11.07
C LEU A 10 0.07 -6.32 -11.96
N LEU A 11 1.25 -5.84 -12.32
CA LEU A 11 1.41 -4.70 -13.22
C LEU A 11 1.17 -5.04 -14.68
N ASP A 12 1.14 -6.33 -15.02
CA ASP A 12 0.96 -6.82 -16.40
C ASP A 12 1.89 -6.11 -17.39
N LEU A 13 3.19 -6.12 -17.11
CA LEU A 13 4.18 -5.35 -17.86
C LEU A 13 4.23 -5.71 -19.36
N ASN A 14 3.86 -6.95 -19.72
CA ASN A 14 3.87 -7.36 -21.12
C ASN A 14 2.77 -6.68 -21.93
N LYS A 15 1.63 -6.37 -21.30
CA LYS A 15 0.49 -5.74 -21.98
C LYS A 15 0.47 -4.22 -21.83
N ILE A 16 0.86 -3.72 -20.65
CA ILE A 16 0.70 -2.31 -20.31
C ILE A 16 2.03 -1.59 -20.15
N HIS A 17 3.13 -2.24 -20.54
CA HIS A 17 4.47 -1.68 -20.40
C HIS A 17 4.55 -0.23 -20.89
N THR A 18 4.14 0.02 -22.12
CA THR A 18 4.16 1.35 -22.71
C THR A 18 3.21 2.29 -21.98
N SER A 19 1.98 1.83 -21.69
CA SER A 19 0.98 2.68 -21.06
C SER A 19 1.33 3.01 -19.61
N VAL A 20 1.97 2.08 -18.86
CA VAL A 20 2.39 2.36 -17.48
C VAL A 20 3.44 3.46 -17.45
N PHE A 21 4.45 3.40 -18.32
CA PHE A 21 5.49 4.42 -18.35
C PHE A 21 5.05 5.75 -18.95
N GLU A 22 4.02 5.74 -19.77
CA GLU A 22 3.44 6.96 -20.32
C GLU A 22 2.43 7.62 -19.40
N ARG A 23 1.84 6.84 -18.49
CA ARG A 23 0.84 7.35 -17.55
C ARG A 23 1.48 8.26 -16.50
N LYS A 24 0.86 9.41 -16.31
CA LYS A 24 1.26 10.36 -15.27
C LYS A 24 0.63 10.02 -13.92
N PHE A 25 -0.47 9.26 -13.91
CA PHE A 25 -1.15 8.85 -12.69
C PHE A 25 -1.96 7.58 -12.94
N MET A 26 -2.38 6.95 -11.83
CA MET A 26 -3.41 5.91 -11.83
C MET A 26 -4.48 6.29 -10.82
N TYR A 27 -5.71 5.84 -11.05
CA TYR A 27 -6.74 5.96 -10.02
C TYR A 27 -6.47 4.96 -8.90
N LEU A 28 -6.78 5.37 -7.66
CA LEU A 28 -6.51 4.56 -6.48
C LEU A 28 -7.18 3.17 -6.58
N SER A 29 -8.40 3.10 -7.10
CA SER A 29 -9.08 1.82 -7.28
C SER A 29 -8.34 0.89 -8.23
N ASP A 30 -7.70 1.44 -9.27
CA ASP A 30 -6.93 0.64 -10.24
C ASP A 30 -5.65 0.07 -9.63
N ILE A 31 -5.17 0.66 -8.54
CA ILE A 31 -4.03 0.16 -7.78
C ILE A 31 -4.50 -0.89 -6.76
N ILE A 32 -5.50 -0.54 -5.97
CA ILE A 32 -5.89 -1.32 -4.78
C ILE A 32 -6.74 -2.53 -5.13
N ASP A 33 -7.69 -2.41 -6.06
CA ASP A 33 -8.62 -3.51 -6.34
C ASP A 33 -7.93 -4.78 -6.87
N PRO A 34 -6.97 -4.70 -7.79
CA PRO A 34 -6.25 -5.91 -8.22
C PRO A 34 -5.47 -6.55 -7.08
N ILE A 35 -4.85 -5.74 -6.22
CA ILE A 35 -4.11 -6.24 -5.05
C ILE A 35 -5.06 -6.96 -4.10
N TYR A 36 -6.18 -6.35 -3.80
CA TYR A 36 -7.17 -6.96 -2.91
C TYR A 36 -7.63 -8.32 -3.45
N ARG A 37 -8.02 -8.37 -4.72
CA ARG A 37 -8.50 -9.62 -5.35
C ARG A 37 -7.44 -10.71 -5.35
N ASP A 38 -6.18 -10.35 -5.54
CA ASP A 38 -5.09 -11.33 -5.58
C ASP A 38 -4.74 -11.86 -4.18
N TYR A 39 -4.85 -11.05 -3.15
CA TYR A 39 -4.32 -11.37 -1.82
C TYR A 39 -5.39 -11.79 -0.79
N VAL A 40 -6.64 -11.39 -0.95
CA VAL A 40 -7.65 -11.59 0.09
C VAL A 40 -7.82 -13.07 0.47
N ILE A 41 -7.92 -13.95 -0.52
CA ILE A 41 -8.12 -15.39 -0.28
C ILE A 41 -6.82 -16.04 0.21
N ARG A 42 -5.69 -15.64 -0.36
CA ARG A 42 -4.37 -16.17 0.05
C ARG A 42 -4.07 -15.86 1.51
N LEU A 43 -4.40 -14.65 1.95
CA LEU A 43 -4.23 -14.25 3.35
C LEU A 43 -5.20 -14.99 4.26
N GLU A 44 -6.45 -15.14 3.83
CA GLU A 44 -7.46 -15.87 4.61
C GLU A 44 -7.02 -17.30 4.89
N ARG A 45 -6.41 -17.95 3.93
CA ARG A 45 -5.91 -19.32 4.09
C ARG A 45 -4.84 -19.47 5.16
N VAL A 46 -4.11 -18.41 5.48
CA VAL A 46 -3.07 -18.44 6.51
C VAL A 46 -3.48 -17.73 7.79
N GLY A 47 -4.76 -17.38 7.93
CA GLY A 47 -5.30 -16.86 9.17
C GLY A 47 -5.39 -15.34 9.25
N TYR A 48 -5.27 -14.63 8.14
CA TYR A 48 -5.44 -13.18 8.07
C TYR A 48 -6.73 -12.79 7.38
N THR A 49 -7.39 -11.77 7.90
CA THR A 49 -8.43 -11.07 7.14
C THR A 49 -7.84 -9.82 6.52
N LEU A 50 -8.23 -9.53 5.29
CA LEU A 50 -7.82 -8.32 4.58
C LEU A 50 -9.05 -7.50 4.26
N ASP A 51 -9.14 -6.31 4.81
CA ASP A 51 -10.24 -5.37 4.57
C ASP A 51 -9.75 -4.10 3.91
N LEU A 52 -10.63 -3.52 3.10
CA LEU A 52 -10.40 -2.22 2.48
C LEU A 52 -11.36 -1.20 3.07
N ASP A 53 -10.82 -0.02 3.37
CA ASP A 53 -11.57 1.14 3.77
C ASP A 53 -11.08 2.34 2.96
N VAL A 54 -11.42 2.34 1.67
CA VAL A 54 -10.97 3.36 0.73
C VAL A 54 -12.18 4.13 0.23
N LEU A 55 -12.34 5.36 0.73
CA LEU A 55 -13.53 6.17 0.46
C LEU A 55 -13.50 6.94 -0.85
N ARG A 56 -12.33 7.07 -1.50
CA ARG A 56 -12.18 7.84 -2.72
C ARG A 56 -11.49 7.01 -3.80
N PRO A 57 -12.21 6.03 -4.40
CA PRO A 57 -11.60 5.11 -5.35
C PRO A 57 -11.04 5.79 -6.61
N LYS A 58 -11.60 6.93 -7.01
CA LYS A 58 -11.14 7.69 -8.20
C LYS A 58 -10.08 8.73 -7.89
N HIS A 59 -9.46 8.67 -6.73
CA HIS A 59 -8.37 9.56 -6.39
C HIS A 59 -7.16 9.30 -7.28
N GLN A 60 -6.58 10.35 -7.85
CA GLN A 60 -5.44 10.23 -8.76
C GLN A 60 -4.14 10.10 -7.97
N VAL A 61 -3.33 9.10 -8.32
CA VAL A 61 -2.08 8.79 -7.63
C VAL A 61 -0.94 8.84 -8.65
N GLU A 62 -0.02 9.78 -8.47
CA GLU A 62 1.16 9.89 -9.34
C GLU A 62 2.22 8.85 -8.95
N ASN A 63 2.43 8.65 -7.65
CA ASN A 63 3.41 7.71 -7.12
C ASN A 63 2.89 6.28 -7.03
N PHE A 64 2.18 5.83 -8.07
CA PHE A 64 1.53 4.53 -8.05
C PHE A 64 2.51 3.35 -8.08
N LEU A 65 3.67 3.50 -8.71
CA LEU A 65 4.66 2.40 -8.76
C LEU A 65 5.27 2.13 -7.38
N PRO A 66 5.85 3.09 -6.66
CA PRO A 66 6.36 2.83 -5.31
C PRO A 66 5.24 2.42 -4.35
N MET A 67 4.05 2.99 -4.46
CA MET A 67 2.93 2.60 -3.62
C MET A 67 2.56 1.13 -3.82
N THR A 68 2.39 0.69 -5.06
CA THR A 68 2.11 -0.71 -5.38
C THR A 68 3.20 -1.62 -4.83
N LYS A 69 4.45 -1.24 -5.02
CA LYS A 69 5.60 -2.02 -4.57
C LYS A 69 5.60 -2.21 -3.04
N ILE A 70 5.31 -1.16 -2.29
CA ILE A 70 5.25 -1.25 -0.83
C ILE A 70 4.14 -2.19 -0.39
N ILE A 71 2.93 -2.01 -0.93
CA ILE A 71 1.77 -2.82 -0.53
C ILE A 71 2.01 -4.29 -0.84
N VAL A 72 2.44 -4.60 -2.06
CA VAL A 72 2.65 -5.98 -2.50
C VAL A 72 3.79 -6.62 -1.70
N ALA A 73 4.89 -5.91 -1.47
CA ALA A 73 6.01 -6.43 -0.69
C ALA A 73 5.59 -6.76 0.74
N TYR A 74 4.79 -5.90 1.35
CA TYR A 74 4.31 -6.16 2.71
C TYR A 74 3.40 -7.37 2.78
N LEU A 75 2.42 -7.48 1.89
CA LEU A 75 1.49 -8.61 1.88
C LEU A 75 2.21 -9.93 1.59
N ASN A 76 3.18 -9.93 0.68
CA ASN A 76 4.01 -11.11 0.42
C ASN A 76 4.82 -11.53 1.64
N GLN A 77 5.32 -10.56 2.39
CA GLN A 77 6.06 -10.84 3.60
C GLN A 77 5.18 -11.47 4.69
N VAL A 78 3.95 -10.98 4.85
CA VAL A 78 2.99 -11.57 5.78
C VAL A 78 2.71 -13.02 5.38
N LEU A 79 2.57 -13.30 4.09
CA LEU A 79 2.35 -14.66 3.59
C LEU A 79 3.52 -15.61 3.87
N LYS A 80 4.76 -15.09 3.93
CA LYS A 80 5.94 -15.90 4.25
C LYS A 80 6.00 -16.32 5.70
N ASN A 81 5.62 -15.42 6.60
CA ASN A 81 5.68 -15.66 8.04
C ASN A 81 4.33 -15.31 8.65
N PRO A 82 3.28 -16.09 8.32
CA PRO A 82 1.94 -15.73 8.76
C PRO A 82 1.78 -15.87 10.26
N LYS A 83 1.13 -14.88 10.84
CA LYS A 83 0.60 -14.91 12.18
C LYS A 83 -0.90 -14.70 12.05
N LYS A 84 -1.71 -15.10 12.93
CA LYS A 84 -3.15 -14.85 12.80
C LYS A 84 -3.45 -13.40 13.11
N GLY A 85 -4.15 -12.71 12.23
CA GLY A 85 -4.41 -11.30 12.42
C GLY A 85 -5.34 -10.69 11.39
N HIS A 86 -5.31 -9.36 11.38
CA HIS A 86 -6.20 -8.54 10.58
C HIS A 86 -5.41 -7.40 9.95
N ILE A 87 -5.54 -7.25 8.64
CA ILE A 87 -4.90 -6.19 7.89
C ILE A 87 -6.00 -5.31 7.29
N VAL A 88 -5.89 -4.00 7.50
CA VAL A 88 -6.78 -3.00 6.91
C VAL A 88 -5.95 -2.06 6.05
N ILE A 89 -6.38 -1.89 4.80
CA ILE A 89 -5.83 -0.85 3.92
C ILE A 89 -6.86 0.26 3.85
N SER A 90 -6.49 1.45 4.29
CA SER A 90 -7.39 2.59 4.34
C SER A 90 -6.76 3.82 3.72
N MET A 91 -7.61 4.75 3.29
CA MET A 91 -7.18 6.07 2.84
C MET A 91 -7.50 7.06 3.93
N ASN A 92 -6.50 7.82 4.34
CA ASN A 92 -6.62 8.82 5.39
C ASN A 92 -6.23 10.20 4.86
N SER A 93 -6.73 11.21 5.52
CA SER A 93 -6.44 12.60 5.18
C SER A 93 -5.94 13.33 6.42
N ALA A 94 -4.92 14.17 6.24
CA ALA A 94 -4.42 15.02 7.30
C ALA A 94 -5.42 16.11 7.73
N ALA A 95 -6.54 16.27 6.99
CA ALA A 95 -7.60 17.22 7.33
C ALA A 95 -8.33 16.90 8.64
N ASP A 96 -8.12 15.72 9.19
CA ASP A 96 -8.71 15.36 10.49
C ASP A 96 -8.06 16.12 11.65
N SER A 97 -6.98 16.85 11.38
CA SER A 97 -6.35 17.73 12.37
C SER A 97 -6.95 19.13 12.26
N LEU A 98 -7.77 19.52 13.23
CA LEU A 98 -8.48 20.81 13.24
C LEU A 98 -7.57 22.04 13.28
N ALA A 99 -6.30 21.86 13.58
CA ALA A 99 -5.34 22.96 13.71
C ALA A 99 -4.53 23.20 12.46
N ASP A 100 -4.69 22.39 11.42
CA ASP A 100 -3.82 22.47 10.27
C ASP A 100 -4.47 23.22 9.11
N ILE A 101 -3.97 24.42 8.86
CA ILE A 101 -4.40 25.28 7.75
C ILE A 101 -3.62 24.99 6.47
N ARG A 102 -2.76 23.97 6.45
CA ARG A 102 -2.00 23.57 5.27
C ARG A 102 -2.86 22.82 4.28
N PRO A 103 -2.44 22.74 3.00
CA PRO A 103 -3.11 21.86 2.05
C PRO A 103 -3.22 20.44 2.58
N VAL A 104 -4.38 19.85 2.40
CA VAL A 104 -4.66 18.49 2.88
C VAL A 104 -3.75 17.49 2.19
N SER A 105 -2.98 16.74 2.97
CA SER A 105 -2.19 15.61 2.46
C SER A 105 -2.97 14.33 2.67
N ASN A 106 -3.12 13.55 1.60
CA ASN A 106 -3.74 12.24 1.67
C ASN A 106 -2.66 11.16 1.76
N PHE A 107 -2.99 10.06 2.41
CA PHE A 107 -2.07 8.92 2.48
C PHE A 107 -2.86 7.62 2.58
N ILE A 108 -2.22 6.54 2.12
CA ILE A 108 -2.70 5.17 2.29
C ILE A 108 -2.06 4.63 3.56
N THR A 109 -2.88 4.00 4.40
CA THR A 109 -2.41 3.35 5.62
C THR A 109 -2.64 1.86 5.51
N ILE A 110 -1.59 1.06 5.75
CA ILE A 110 -1.70 -0.37 5.96
C ILE A 110 -1.56 -0.59 7.45
N ARG A 111 -2.56 -1.19 8.08
CA ARG A 111 -2.52 -1.49 9.51
C ARG A 111 -2.66 -2.99 9.69
N ASP A 112 -1.65 -3.59 10.31
CA ASP A 112 -1.59 -5.01 10.64
C ASP A 112 -1.47 -5.15 12.15
N ASP A 113 -2.39 -5.86 12.78
CA ASP A 113 -2.45 -5.97 14.23
C ASP A 113 -1.52 -7.06 14.81
N SER A 114 -0.85 -7.83 13.99
CA SER A 114 -0.13 -9.03 14.44
C SER A 114 1.33 -9.10 14.03
N SER A 115 1.65 -8.74 12.79
CA SER A 115 3.02 -8.88 12.28
C SER A 115 3.87 -7.68 12.65
N ILE A 116 5.16 -7.94 12.89
CA ILE A 116 6.17 -6.89 13.05
C ILE A 116 7.21 -7.03 11.95
N ILE A 117 7.89 -5.95 11.64
CA ILE A 117 8.90 -5.93 10.59
C ILE A 117 10.27 -5.62 11.19
N THR A 118 11.32 -6.01 10.44
CA THR A 118 12.69 -5.73 10.83
C THR A 118 13.07 -4.28 10.55
N VAL A 119 14.19 -3.82 11.12
CA VAL A 119 14.74 -2.48 10.86
C VAL A 119 15.07 -2.33 9.38
N GLU A 120 15.63 -3.37 8.75
CA GLU A 120 15.98 -3.35 7.34
C GLU A 120 14.75 -3.18 6.44
N GLN A 121 13.67 -3.85 6.77
CA GLN A 121 12.42 -3.71 6.03
C GLN A 121 11.83 -2.31 6.19
N ARG A 122 11.89 -1.77 7.40
CA ARG A 122 11.45 -0.40 7.67
C ARG A 122 12.24 0.60 6.81
N GLU A 123 13.56 0.42 6.74
CA GLU A 123 14.41 1.28 5.94
C GLU A 123 14.08 1.19 4.44
N GLN A 124 13.82 -0.01 3.95
CA GLN A 124 13.42 -0.20 2.55
C GLN A 124 12.12 0.52 2.21
N TYR A 125 11.13 0.43 3.09
CA TYR A 125 9.87 1.15 2.89
C TYR A 125 10.07 2.67 2.99
N ALA A 126 10.93 3.12 3.89
CA ALA A 126 11.23 4.54 4.06
C ALA A 126 11.89 5.14 2.81
N ILE A 127 12.77 4.38 2.16
CA ILE A 127 13.40 4.80 0.89
C ILE A 127 12.33 5.04 -0.19
N LEU A 128 11.25 4.26 -0.17
CA LEU A 128 10.15 4.40 -1.11
C LEU A 128 9.13 5.47 -0.68
N GLY A 129 9.38 6.15 0.43
CA GLY A 129 8.56 7.28 0.89
C GLY A 129 7.57 6.96 2.00
N ALA A 130 7.56 5.75 2.53
CA ALA A 130 6.61 5.37 3.57
C ALA A 130 7.13 5.68 4.98
N LYS A 131 6.20 5.99 5.88
CA LYS A 131 6.47 6.07 7.32
C LYS A 131 5.97 4.77 7.96
N VAL A 132 6.80 4.18 8.81
CA VAL A 132 6.50 2.86 9.38
C VAL A 132 6.64 2.91 10.89
N LYS A 133 5.63 2.34 11.57
CA LYS A 133 5.68 2.04 13.01
C LYS A 133 5.43 0.55 13.18
N SER A 134 6.32 -0.13 13.90
CA SER A 134 6.19 -1.55 14.16
C SER A 134 6.65 -1.84 15.58
N ARG A 135 5.77 -2.44 16.37
CA ARG A 135 6.02 -2.69 17.80
C ARG A 135 5.49 -4.06 18.20
N LEU A 136 6.27 -4.77 18.97
CA LEU A 136 5.85 -6.05 19.56
C LEU A 136 4.57 -5.83 20.38
N GLY A 137 3.54 -6.64 20.12
CA GLY A 137 2.24 -6.54 20.77
C GLY A 137 1.26 -5.58 20.13
N PHE A 138 1.70 -4.74 19.20
CA PHE A 138 0.85 -3.73 18.55
C PHE A 138 0.76 -3.91 17.03
N GLY A 139 1.70 -4.67 16.44
CA GLY A 139 1.72 -4.88 15.00
C GLY A 139 2.45 -3.78 14.24
N THR A 140 2.07 -3.60 12.98
CA THR A 140 2.75 -2.68 12.06
C THR A 140 1.74 -1.73 11.42
N THR A 141 2.14 -0.46 11.30
CA THR A 141 1.39 0.56 10.56
C THR A 141 2.31 1.19 9.54
N ILE A 142 1.91 1.16 8.28
CA ILE A 142 2.66 1.77 7.17
C ILE A 142 1.81 2.87 6.57
N GLN A 143 2.37 4.08 6.49
CA GLN A 143 1.70 5.22 5.87
C GLN A 143 2.44 5.61 4.60
N ILE A 144 1.73 5.61 3.48
CA ILE A 144 2.28 5.92 2.16
C ILE A 144 1.64 7.22 1.69
N PRO A 145 2.39 8.33 1.61
CA PRO A 145 1.83 9.58 1.10
C PRO A 145 1.36 9.42 -0.35
N ILE A 146 0.25 10.05 -0.67
CA ILE A 146 -0.27 10.07 -2.03
C ILE A 146 0.23 11.35 -2.71
N SER A 147 0.92 11.17 -3.82
CA SER A 147 1.36 12.27 -4.68
C SER A 147 0.34 12.45 -5.81
N GLU A 148 -0.26 13.62 -5.90
CA GLU A 148 -1.27 13.94 -6.91
C GLU A 148 -0.65 14.72 -8.06
N PRO A 149 -1.11 14.51 -9.32
CA PRO A 149 -0.48 15.14 -10.50
C PRO A 149 -0.46 16.67 -10.47
N TYR A 150 -1.49 17.28 -9.86
CA TYR A 150 -1.61 18.73 -9.81
C TYR A 150 -0.93 19.37 -8.60
N ASP A 151 -0.32 18.59 -7.72
CA ASP A 151 0.40 19.12 -6.56
C ASP A 151 1.68 19.86 -6.95
N ARG A 152 2.08 19.76 -8.22
CA ARG A 152 3.28 20.40 -8.74
C ARG A 152 3.01 21.75 -9.36
N LEU A 153 1.76 22.17 -9.40
CA LEU A 153 1.42 23.49 -9.88
C LEU A 153 1.67 24.54 -8.78
#